data_a21c55bf1072fa4248d9b3bffdd36f86
#
_entry.id   a21c55bf1072fa4248d9b3bffdd36f86
#
_cell.length_a   1.000
_cell.length_b   1.000
_cell.length_c   1.000
_cell.angle_alpha   90.00
_cell.angle_beta   90.00
_cell.angle_gamma   90.00
#
_symmetry.space_group_name_H-M   'P 1'
#
loop_
_entity.id
_entity.type
_entity.pdbx_description
1 polymer ?
#
loop_
_entity_poly.entity_id
_entity_poly.type
_entity_poly.pdbx_seq_one_letter_code
_entity_poly.pdbx_strand_id
1 'polypeptide(L)'
;RKENKKNILEKNNKKIINFKENNLHLVSYSTPINKFLSKEKLFENLYSLPSKSDAIPYVTSYYKKRWGFCLTHKKKQQIYKKYNSKDKFKVIINSTLNPKGHLNYGELILKGKSDQEILISTYICHPSMANNELSGPIVAMSLINYFSKIKNLEKTLRFVFIPETIGSIIYINKNLNKLKKNVIGGFNLSCIGDERQHSCMLSKYQNSPSDKSIIEAYKKLKLNYKIYSFLERGSDERQYNSPGIDLKISSIFRSKY
;
A
#
# COMPACT_ATOMS: atom_id res chain seq x y z
N ARG A 1 8.83 -8.47 10.44
CA ARG A 1 7.84 -8.52 11.55
C ARG A 1 7.85 -9.91 12.17
N LYS A 2 8.29 -10.07 13.43
CA LYS A 2 7.97 -11.30 14.17
C LYS A 2 6.46 -11.31 14.39
N GLU A 3 5.77 -12.32 13.89
CA GLU A 3 4.34 -12.51 14.09
C GLU A 3 4.06 -12.58 15.60
N ASN A 4 3.39 -11.56 16.09
CA ASN A 4 2.95 -11.54 17.48
C ASN A 4 1.69 -12.39 17.59
N LYS A 5 1.86 -13.59 18.13
CA LYS A 5 0.83 -14.66 18.16
C LYS A 5 -0.42 -14.37 19.00
N LYS A 6 -0.53 -13.20 19.69
CA LYS A 6 -1.62 -12.95 20.60
C LYS A 6 -2.06 -11.48 20.57
N ASN A 7 -3.00 -11.15 19.66
CA ASN A 7 -3.70 -9.86 19.65
C ASN A 7 -5.19 -10.17 19.74
N ILE A 8 -5.74 -10.04 20.94
CA ILE A 8 -7.11 -10.42 21.26
C ILE A 8 -7.81 -9.41 22.18
N LEU A 9 -9.10 -9.31 22.01
CA LEU A 9 -10.05 -8.74 22.96
C LEU A 9 -10.90 -9.88 23.49
N GLU A 10 -10.94 -10.05 24.80
CA GLU A 10 -11.72 -11.13 25.43
C GLU A 10 -12.47 -10.67 26.68
N LYS A 11 -13.52 -11.37 27.00
CA LYS A 11 -14.30 -11.24 28.24
C LYS A 11 -14.62 -12.63 28.75
N ASN A 12 -14.34 -12.90 30.05
CA ASN A 12 -14.57 -14.19 30.70
C ASN A 12 -14.01 -15.36 29.87
N ASN A 13 -12.78 -15.26 29.43
CA ASN A 13 -12.07 -16.20 28.55
C ASN A 13 -12.72 -16.43 27.16
N LYS A 14 -13.79 -15.69 26.83
CA LYS A 14 -14.40 -15.74 25.51
C LYS A 14 -13.81 -14.64 24.63
N LYS A 15 -13.23 -15.03 23.51
CA LYS A 15 -12.66 -14.09 22.52
C LYS A 15 -13.80 -13.34 21.84
N ILE A 16 -13.69 -12.01 21.81
CA ILE A 16 -14.62 -11.11 21.12
C ILE A 16 -14.02 -10.70 19.77
N ILE A 17 -12.73 -10.41 19.77
CA ILE A 17 -11.93 -10.06 18.58
C ILE A 17 -10.63 -10.86 18.64
N ASN A 18 -10.24 -11.41 17.49
CA ASN A 18 -9.02 -12.18 17.36
C ASN A 18 -8.32 -11.84 16.05
N PHE A 19 -7.10 -11.37 16.13
CA PHE A 19 -6.25 -11.04 14.96
C PHE A 19 -6.07 -12.23 13.99
N LYS A 20 -6.09 -13.46 14.50
CA LYS A 20 -5.96 -14.65 13.65
C LYS A 20 -7.16 -14.88 12.73
N GLU A 21 -8.32 -14.37 13.08
CA GLU A 21 -9.54 -14.46 12.26
C GLU A 21 -9.51 -13.43 11.11
N ASN A 22 -9.04 -12.23 11.41
CA ASN A 22 -8.86 -11.18 10.43
C ASN A 22 -7.81 -10.18 10.93
N ASN A 23 -6.72 -10.01 10.18
CA ASN A 23 -5.64 -9.11 10.57
C ASN A 23 -6.02 -7.61 10.50
N LEU A 24 -7.10 -7.24 9.79
CA LEU A 24 -7.67 -5.90 9.85
C LEU A 24 -8.22 -5.55 11.25
N HIS A 25 -8.50 -6.54 12.09
CA HIS A 25 -8.96 -6.28 13.45
C HIS A 25 -7.97 -5.50 14.32
N LEU A 26 -6.71 -5.43 13.96
CA LEU A 26 -5.71 -4.67 14.70
C LEU A 26 -5.39 -3.36 14.00
N VAL A 27 -5.47 -2.24 14.71
CA VAL A 27 -4.93 -0.97 14.23
C VAL A 27 -3.45 -1.15 13.93
N SER A 28 -3.02 -0.85 12.70
CA SER A 28 -1.64 -0.97 12.28
C SER A 28 -0.72 -0.07 13.10
N TYR A 29 0.46 -0.61 13.49
CA TYR A 29 1.43 0.04 14.38
C TYR A 29 0.93 0.30 15.81
N SER A 30 -0.07 -0.47 16.28
CA SER A 30 -0.52 -0.41 17.68
C SER A 30 0.63 -0.63 18.66
N THR A 31 0.66 0.20 19.70
CA THR A 31 1.55 -0.01 20.84
C THR A 31 1.14 -1.25 21.64
N PRO A 32 2.07 -1.93 22.33
CA PRO A 32 1.73 -3.10 23.14
C PRO A 32 0.85 -2.72 24.34
N ILE A 33 -0.09 -3.59 24.65
CA ILE A 33 -0.95 -3.47 25.85
C ILE A 33 -1.35 -4.86 26.35
N ASN A 34 -1.40 -5.01 27.68
CA ASN A 34 -1.92 -6.20 28.36
C ASN A 34 -2.61 -5.76 29.65
N LYS A 35 -3.89 -5.35 29.55
CA LYS A 35 -4.64 -4.79 30.68
C LYS A 35 -6.12 -5.20 30.66
N PHE A 36 -6.75 -5.10 31.81
CA PHE A 36 -8.21 -5.08 31.92
C PHE A 36 -8.70 -3.63 31.83
N LEU A 37 -9.70 -3.38 31.00
CA LEU A 37 -10.28 -2.07 30.76
C LEU A 37 -11.78 -2.10 31.02
N SER A 38 -12.35 -0.98 31.48
CA SER A 38 -13.79 -0.78 31.50
C SER A 38 -14.33 -0.67 30.07
N LYS A 39 -15.64 -0.80 29.91
CA LYS A 39 -16.31 -0.65 28.62
C LYS A 39 -16.00 0.71 27.98
N GLU A 40 -16.08 1.79 28.72
CA GLU A 40 -15.85 3.16 28.25
C GLU A 40 -14.45 3.30 27.66
N LYS A 41 -13.41 2.94 28.44
CA LYS A 41 -12.00 3.01 28.00
C LYS A 41 -11.71 2.10 26.82
N LEU A 42 -12.38 0.94 26.71
CA LEU A 42 -12.26 0.08 25.55
C LEU A 42 -12.84 0.76 24.30
N PHE A 43 -14.04 1.37 24.42
CA PHE A 43 -14.77 1.93 23.28
C PHE A 43 -14.07 3.12 22.63
N GLU A 44 -13.24 3.86 23.36
CA GLU A 44 -12.36 4.91 22.84
C GLU A 44 -11.33 4.35 21.83
N ASN A 45 -11.02 3.05 21.91
CA ASN A 45 -10.04 2.36 21.10
C ASN A 45 -10.65 1.31 20.15
N LEU A 46 -11.98 1.37 19.94
CA LEU A 46 -12.71 0.56 18.97
C LEU A 46 -13.12 1.40 17.76
N TYR A 47 -12.58 1.07 16.61
CA TYR A 47 -12.77 1.80 15.34
C TYR A 47 -13.77 1.06 14.44
N SER A 48 -14.75 1.77 13.92
CA SER A 48 -15.73 1.24 12.96
C SER A 48 -16.28 2.37 12.09
N LEU A 49 -16.89 2.04 10.96
CA LEU A 49 -17.49 2.99 10.02
C LEU A 49 -19.02 2.84 10.06
N PRO A 50 -19.78 3.81 10.61
CA PRO A 50 -21.24 3.79 10.60
C PRO A 50 -21.82 3.71 9.19
N SER A 51 -21.25 4.44 8.23
CA SER A 51 -21.69 4.49 6.82
C SER A 51 -21.46 3.19 6.05
N LYS A 52 -20.61 2.28 6.57
CA LYS A 52 -20.34 0.95 6.00
C LYS A 52 -20.39 -0.09 7.11
N SER A 53 -21.59 -0.37 7.59
CA SER A 53 -21.85 -1.11 8.82
C SER A 53 -21.24 -2.51 8.89
N ASP A 54 -21.00 -3.15 7.74
CA ASP A 54 -20.44 -4.51 7.60
C ASP A 54 -18.96 -4.53 7.25
N ALA A 55 -18.35 -3.37 7.00
CA ALA A 55 -16.92 -3.27 6.70
C ALA A 55 -16.08 -3.10 7.97
N ILE A 56 -14.91 -3.73 8.00
CA ILE A 56 -13.86 -3.47 8.99
C ILE A 56 -12.98 -2.36 8.43
N PRO A 57 -12.84 -1.20 9.11
CA PRO A 57 -12.01 -0.13 8.61
C PRO A 57 -10.52 -0.46 8.68
N TYR A 58 -9.75 0.04 7.74
CA TYR A 58 -8.30 0.08 7.82
C TYR A 58 -7.86 1.34 8.57
N VAL A 59 -7.27 1.15 9.76
CA VAL A 59 -6.79 2.26 10.60
C VAL A 59 -5.31 2.07 10.92
N THR A 60 -4.55 3.14 10.80
CA THR A 60 -3.11 3.16 11.08
C THR A 60 -2.76 4.18 12.17
N SER A 61 -1.57 4.07 12.73
CA SER A 61 -1.04 4.99 13.72
C SER A 61 0.39 5.43 13.38
N TYR A 62 0.63 5.87 12.15
CA TYR A 62 1.96 6.28 11.69
C TYR A 62 2.55 7.45 12.49
N TYR A 63 1.71 8.44 12.82
CA TYR A 63 2.17 9.71 13.41
C TYR A 63 1.82 9.85 14.89
N LYS A 64 1.06 8.91 15.47
CA LYS A 64 0.60 8.99 16.85
C LYS A 64 0.71 7.62 17.54
N LYS A 65 1.41 7.55 18.66
CA LYS A 65 1.44 6.33 19.47
C LYS A 65 0.05 6.06 20.03
N ARG A 66 -0.60 4.99 19.57
CA ARG A 66 -1.89 4.51 20.04
C ARG A 66 -2.01 3.00 19.83
N TRP A 67 -3.02 2.42 20.40
CA TRP A 67 -3.45 1.05 20.15
C TRP A 67 -4.94 1.02 19.83
N GLY A 68 -5.43 -0.08 19.26
CA GLY A 68 -6.87 -0.23 19.06
C GLY A 68 -7.24 -1.44 18.25
N PHE A 69 -8.54 -1.68 18.18
CA PHE A 69 -9.13 -2.70 17.33
C PHE A 69 -10.10 -2.08 16.33
N CYS A 70 -10.09 -2.66 15.13
CA CYS A 70 -11.03 -2.35 14.06
C CYS A 70 -12.07 -3.47 13.97
N LEU A 71 -13.32 -3.12 13.80
CA LEU A 71 -14.42 -4.09 13.70
C LEU A 71 -15.57 -3.49 12.89
N THR A 72 -16.48 -4.34 12.43
CA THR A 72 -17.69 -3.86 11.78
C THR A 72 -18.52 -3.00 12.73
N HIS A 73 -19.23 -2.01 12.22
CA HIS A 73 -20.08 -1.17 13.08
C HIS A 73 -21.19 -1.98 13.75
N LYS A 74 -21.76 -2.95 13.04
CA LYS A 74 -22.72 -3.91 13.62
C LYS A 74 -22.15 -4.64 14.83
N LYS A 75 -20.91 -5.14 14.74
CA LYS A 75 -20.26 -5.83 15.86
C LYS A 75 -20.00 -4.88 17.04
N LYS A 76 -19.58 -3.64 16.78
CA LYS A 76 -19.39 -2.62 17.82
C LYS A 76 -20.70 -2.36 18.57
N GLN A 77 -21.82 -2.21 17.85
CA GLN A 77 -23.14 -2.03 18.44
C GLN A 77 -23.60 -3.24 19.26
N GLN A 78 -23.36 -4.46 18.77
CA GLN A 78 -23.67 -5.68 19.53
C GLN A 78 -22.91 -5.74 20.86
N ILE A 79 -21.61 -5.39 20.86
CA ILE A 79 -20.79 -5.33 22.09
C ILE A 79 -21.36 -4.25 23.02
N TYR A 80 -21.72 -3.09 22.49
CA TYR A 80 -22.27 -2.00 23.29
C TYR A 80 -23.57 -2.39 24.02
N LYS A 81 -24.49 -3.05 23.31
CA LYS A 81 -25.77 -3.49 23.87
C LYS A 81 -25.64 -4.65 24.86
N LYS A 82 -24.72 -5.57 24.60
CA LYS A 82 -24.53 -6.80 25.38
C LYS A 82 -23.91 -6.58 26.77
N TYR A 83 -22.98 -5.63 26.88
CA TYR A 83 -22.20 -5.43 28.09
C TYR A 83 -22.49 -4.08 28.73
N ASN A 84 -22.41 -4.02 30.07
CA ASN A 84 -22.66 -2.81 30.86
C ASN A 84 -21.35 -2.15 31.37
N SER A 85 -21.46 -1.04 32.08
CA SER A 85 -20.33 -0.26 32.59
C SER A 85 -19.47 -1.00 33.62
N LYS A 86 -20.04 -1.97 34.34
CA LYS A 86 -19.32 -2.78 35.34
C LYS A 86 -18.45 -3.86 34.67
N ASP A 87 -18.69 -4.14 33.39
CA ASP A 87 -17.93 -5.16 32.67
C ASP A 87 -16.48 -4.74 32.40
N LYS A 88 -15.56 -5.65 32.69
CA LYS A 88 -14.13 -5.47 32.35
C LYS A 88 -13.73 -6.39 31.20
N PHE A 89 -12.92 -5.88 30.32
CA PHE A 89 -12.43 -6.56 29.12
C PHE A 89 -10.92 -6.73 29.20
N LYS A 90 -10.45 -7.93 28.94
CA LYS A 90 -9.03 -8.20 28.79
C LYS A 90 -8.58 -7.81 27.38
N VAL A 91 -7.66 -6.88 27.29
CA VAL A 91 -7.03 -6.42 26.05
C VAL A 91 -5.59 -6.91 26.02
N ILE A 92 -5.22 -7.62 24.98
CA ILE A 92 -3.84 -8.07 24.75
C ILE A 92 -3.45 -7.69 23.34
N ILE A 93 -2.42 -6.86 23.20
CA ILE A 93 -1.74 -6.57 21.94
C ILE A 93 -0.24 -6.76 22.18
N ASN A 94 0.32 -7.79 21.54
CA ASN A 94 1.73 -8.05 21.55
C ASN A 94 2.34 -7.44 20.29
N SER A 95 2.95 -6.27 20.44
CA SER A 95 3.66 -5.60 19.37
C SER A 95 5.03 -5.14 19.85
N THR A 96 5.96 -5.01 18.94
CA THR A 96 7.29 -4.44 19.22
C THR A 96 7.55 -3.33 18.22
N LEU A 97 7.94 -2.16 18.73
CA LEU A 97 8.41 -1.04 17.93
C LEU A 97 9.94 -0.99 18.12
N ASN A 98 10.67 -1.48 17.13
CA ASN A 98 12.12 -1.54 17.17
C ASN A 98 12.71 -0.30 16.49
N PRO A 99 13.37 0.62 17.22
CA PRO A 99 14.00 1.81 16.66
C PRO A 99 15.21 1.50 15.77
N LYS A 100 15.77 0.28 15.89
CA LYS A 100 16.86 -0.23 15.03
C LYS A 100 16.33 -1.04 13.84
N GLY A 101 15.05 -0.91 13.51
CA GLY A 101 14.44 -1.56 12.34
C GLY A 101 15.02 -1.00 11.03
N HIS A 102 14.92 -1.79 9.96
CA HIS A 102 15.38 -1.42 8.63
C HIS A 102 14.18 -1.26 7.68
N LEU A 103 14.31 -0.32 6.75
CA LEU A 103 13.42 -0.23 5.61
C LEU A 103 14.00 -1.12 4.51
N ASN A 104 13.23 -2.13 4.09
CA ASN A 104 13.62 -3.04 3.03
C ASN A 104 12.92 -2.67 1.73
N TYR A 105 13.60 -2.83 0.62
CA TYR A 105 13.04 -2.78 -0.73
C TYR A 105 13.64 -3.89 -1.58
N GLY A 106 12.93 -4.27 -2.63
CA GLY A 106 13.40 -5.21 -3.64
C GLY A 106 13.72 -4.46 -4.94
N GLU A 107 14.80 -4.87 -5.61
CA GLU A 107 15.16 -4.37 -6.93
C GLU A 107 15.55 -5.53 -7.83
N LEU A 108 15.11 -5.49 -9.09
CA LEU A 108 15.52 -6.42 -10.12
C LEU A 108 15.77 -5.67 -11.43
N ILE A 109 16.87 -5.96 -12.09
CA ILE A 109 17.27 -5.33 -13.34
C ILE A 109 17.37 -6.40 -14.41
N LEU A 110 16.54 -6.30 -15.44
CA LEU A 110 16.67 -7.08 -16.68
C LEU A 110 17.44 -6.23 -17.68
N LYS A 111 18.71 -6.58 -17.90
CA LYS A 111 19.60 -5.86 -18.81
C LYS A 111 19.13 -6.00 -20.25
N GLY A 112 19.02 -4.85 -20.92
CA GLY A 112 18.85 -4.73 -22.37
C GLY A 112 20.16 -4.38 -23.05
N LYS A 113 20.10 -4.17 -24.39
CA LYS A 113 21.24 -3.72 -25.21
C LYS A 113 21.68 -2.30 -24.85
N SER A 114 20.75 -1.47 -24.39
CA SER A 114 21.01 -0.08 -24.03
C SER A 114 21.01 0.12 -22.52
N ASP A 115 21.83 1.05 -22.03
CA ASP A 115 21.82 1.52 -20.65
C ASP A 115 20.60 2.42 -20.33
N GLN A 116 19.83 2.80 -21.34
CA GLN A 116 18.55 3.47 -21.09
C GLN A 116 17.59 2.54 -20.37
N GLU A 117 16.99 3.05 -19.29
CA GLU A 117 16.16 2.26 -18.39
C GLU A 117 14.70 2.70 -18.43
N ILE A 118 13.80 1.72 -18.37
CA ILE A 118 12.40 1.92 -18.06
C ILE A 118 12.20 1.49 -16.61
N LEU A 119 11.76 2.41 -15.75
CA LEU A 119 11.51 2.14 -14.34
C LEU A 119 10.07 1.64 -14.16
N ILE A 120 9.90 0.48 -13.55
CA ILE A 120 8.62 -0.08 -13.12
C ILE A 120 8.65 -0.14 -11.60
N SER A 121 7.86 0.72 -10.94
CA SER A 121 7.78 0.81 -9.50
C SER A 121 6.43 0.33 -8.99
N THR A 122 6.43 -0.32 -7.83
CA THR A 122 5.22 -0.67 -7.09
C THR A 122 5.52 -0.71 -5.59
N TYR A 123 4.51 -0.44 -4.76
CA TYR A 123 4.74 -0.40 -3.32
C TYR A 123 4.30 -1.69 -2.62
N ILE A 124 4.89 -1.94 -1.44
CA ILE A 124 4.75 -3.15 -0.63
C ILE A 124 4.71 -2.81 0.87
N CYS A 125 3.73 -2.07 1.35
CA CYS A 125 3.75 -1.54 2.71
C CYS A 125 2.45 -1.62 3.51
N HIS A 126 1.27 -1.69 2.88
CA HIS A 126 -0.01 -1.72 3.58
C HIS A 126 -0.50 -3.15 3.79
N PRO A 127 -0.34 -3.76 4.97
CA PRO A 127 -0.77 -5.13 5.20
C PRO A 127 -2.29 -5.26 5.05
N SER A 128 -2.75 -6.39 4.49
CA SER A 128 -4.18 -6.75 4.36
C SER A 128 -4.97 -5.97 3.32
N MET A 129 -4.32 -5.28 2.42
CA MET A 129 -4.96 -4.59 1.30
C MET A 129 -4.68 -5.34 -0.01
N ALA A 130 -5.73 -5.90 -0.64
CA ALA A 130 -5.57 -6.71 -1.85
C ALA A 130 -5.31 -5.86 -3.09
N ASN A 131 -6.28 -5.07 -3.54
CA ASN A 131 -6.13 -4.27 -4.76
C ASN A 131 -5.03 -3.21 -4.62
N ASN A 132 -4.97 -2.54 -3.47
CA ASN A 132 -3.99 -1.49 -3.22
C ASN A 132 -2.54 -2.04 -3.17
N GLU A 133 -2.30 -3.16 -2.47
CA GLU A 133 -0.95 -3.63 -2.17
C GLU A 133 -0.46 -4.84 -2.98
N LEU A 134 -1.37 -5.77 -3.32
CA LEU A 134 -0.94 -7.02 -3.98
C LEU A 134 -0.99 -6.92 -5.48
N SER A 135 -1.89 -6.11 -6.03
CA SER A 135 -2.12 -6.11 -7.48
C SER A 135 -0.91 -5.58 -8.27
N GLY A 136 -0.31 -4.47 -7.83
CA GLY A 136 0.89 -3.93 -8.45
C GLY A 136 2.06 -4.90 -8.44
N PRO A 137 2.46 -5.46 -7.29
CA PRO A 137 3.51 -6.46 -7.20
C PRO A 137 3.25 -7.72 -8.05
N ILE A 138 2.02 -8.23 -8.08
CA ILE A 138 1.67 -9.41 -8.90
C ILE A 138 1.86 -9.11 -10.39
N VAL A 139 1.39 -7.96 -10.85
CA VAL A 139 1.59 -7.53 -12.25
C VAL A 139 3.07 -7.32 -12.55
N ALA A 140 3.82 -6.67 -11.66
CA ALA A 140 5.26 -6.49 -11.83
C ALA A 140 6.00 -7.84 -11.92
N MET A 141 5.67 -8.80 -11.08
CA MET A 141 6.25 -10.15 -11.12
C MET A 141 5.88 -10.89 -12.41
N SER A 142 4.65 -10.73 -12.90
CA SER A 142 4.22 -11.29 -14.19
C SER A 142 5.01 -10.69 -15.35
N LEU A 143 5.22 -9.38 -15.34
CA LEU A 143 6.07 -8.68 -16.31
C LEU A 143 7.53 -9.15 -16.24
N ILE A 144 8.08 -9.33 -15.06
CA ILE A 144 9.42 -9.90 -14.87
C ILE A 144 9.49 -11.30 -15.51
N ASN A 145 8.54 -12.17 -15.20
CA ASN A 145 8.51 -13.52 -15.78
C ASN A 145 8.39 -13.49 -17.31
N TYR A 146 7.62 -12.57 -17.87
CA TYR A 146 7.49 -12.40 -19.31
C TYR A 146 8.79 -11.90 -19.94
N PHE A 147 9.30 -10.77 -19.47
CA PHE A 147 10.46 -10.11 -20.06
C PHE A 147 11.78 -10.86 -19.82
N SER A 148 11.91 -11.64 -18.75
CA SER A 148 13.10 -12.46 -18.51
C SER A 148 13.33 -13.55 -19.57
N LYS A 149 12.29 -13.92 -20.34
CA LYS A 149 12.37 -14.88 -21.44
C LYS A 149 12.79 -14.25 -22.77
N ILE A 150 12.82 -12.93 -22.85
CA ILE A 150 13.18 -12.20 -24.07
C ILE A 150 14.68 -11.99 -24.07
N LYS A 151 15.39 -12.63 -25.02
CA LYS A 151 16.86 -12.62 -25.10
C LYS A 151 17.48 -11.27 -25.47
N ASN A 152 16.74 -10.43 -26.20
CA ASN A 152 17.29 -9.19 -26.80
C ASN A 152 16.40 -7.99 -26.45
N LEU A 153 16.26 -7.67 -25.18
CA LEU A 153 15.59 -6.44 -24.77
C LEU A 153 16.35 -5.21 -25.31
N GLU A 154 15.68 -4.30 -25.97
CA GLU A 154 16.28 -3.06 -26.47
C GLU A 154 16.66 -2.10 -25.33
N LYS A 155 15.81 -2.00 -24.32
CA LYS A 155 16.01 -1.16 -23.13
C LYS A 155 16.16 -2.03 -21.88
N THR A 156 16.93 -1.55 -20.94
CA THR A 156 17.02 -2.16 -19.61
C THR A 156 15.72 -1.90 -18.83
N LEU A 157 15.17 -2.93 -18.20
CA LEU A 157 13.99 -2.80 -17.32
C LEU A 157 14.44 -2.86 -15.87
N ARG A 158 14.07 -1.83 -15.11
CA ARG A 158 14.32 -1.76 -13.66
C ARG A 158 13.02 -1.90 -12.92
N PHE A 159 12.86 -2.97 -12.16
CA PHE A 159 11.72 -3.22 -11.29
C PHE A 159 12.09 -2.87 -9.86
N VAL A 160 11.21 -2.11 -9.18
CA VAL A 160 11.44 -1.67 -7.80
C VAL A 160 10.18 -1.91 -6.97
N PHE A 161 10.36 -2.63 -5.86
CA PHE A 161 9.32 -2.95 -4.87
C PHE A 161 9.69 -2.24 -3.57
N ILE A 162 8.96 -1.19 -3.20
CA ILE A 162 9.34 -0.27 -2.11
C ILE A 162 8.18 0.03 -1.17
N PRO A 163 8.41 0.38 0.10
CA PRO A 163 7.40 1.04 0.90
C PRO A 163 7.01 2.39 0.28
N GLU A 164 5.71 2.63 0.14
CA GLU A 164 5.20 3.86 -0.46
C GLU A 164 5.76 5.11 0.22
N THR A 165 5.99 6.16 -0.56
CA THR A 165 6.47 7.49 -0.15
C THR A 165 7.87 7.45 0.49
N ILE A 166 8.04 6.91 1.68
CA ILE A 166 9.33 6.88 2.39
C ILE A 166 10.34 6.02 1.61
N GLY A 167 9.89 4.88 1.09
CA GLY A 167 10.72 3.99 0.28
C GLY A 167 11.21 4.66 -1.00
N SER A 168 10.32 5.30 -1.75
CA SER A 168 10.70 6.00 -2.99
C SER A 168 11.63 7.18 -2.72
N ILE A 169 11.41 7.95 -1.65
CA ILE A 169 12.32 9.04 -1.26
C ILE A 169 13.72 8.51 -0.99
N ILE A 170 13.85 7.45 -0.18
CA ILE A 170 15.16 6.87 0.16
C ILE A 170 15.81 6.23 -1.07
N TYR A 171 15.02 5.52 -1.87
CA TYR A 171 15.50 4.88 -3.10
C TYR A 171 16.04 5.91 -4.10
N ILE A 172 15.29 6.97 -4.34
CA ILE A 172 15.70 8.09 -5.22
C ILE A 172 16.98 8.73 -4.67
N ASN A 173 17.01 9.07 -3.38
CA ASN A 173 18.19 9.71 -2.78
C ASN A 173 19.46 8.89 -2.94
N LYS A 174 19.38 7.57 -2.77
CA LYS A 174 20.51 6.66 -2.93
C LYS A 174 20.97 6.48 -4.39
N ASN A 175 20.05 6.62 -5.34
CA ASN A 175 20.30 6.25 -6.73
C ASN A 175 20.14 7.43 -7.70
N LEU A 176 19.99 8.67 -7.23
CA LEU A 176 19.57 9.82 -8.02
C LEU A 176 20.38 10.00 -9.31
N ASN A 177 21.69 10.03 -9.19
CA ASN A 177 22.58 10.26 -10.35
C ASN A 177 22.40 9.17 -11.43
N LYS A 178 22.31 7.90 -11.01
CA LYS A 178 22.08 6.78 -11.92
C LYS A 178 20.69 6.85 -12.55
N LEU A 179 19.67 7.12 -11.76
CA LEU A 179 18.29 7.22 -12.24
C LEU A 179 18.15 8.36 -13.24
N LYS A 180 18.68 9.54 -12.94
CA LYS A 180 18.63 10.70 -13.85
C LYS A 180 19.41 10.48 -15.14
N LYS A 181 20.51 9.74 -15.10
CA LYS A 181 21.32 9.42 -16.28
C LYS A 181 20.62 8.40 -17.19
N ASN A 182 20.02 7.36 -16.60
CA ASN A 182 19.62 6.18 -17.34
C ASN A 182 18.11 6.09 -17.58
N VAL A 183 17.26 6.53 -16.62
CA VAL A 183 15.81 6.38 -16.72
C VAL A 183 15.25 7.38 -17.74
N ILE A 184 14.68 6.85 -18.81
CA ILE A 184 14.03 7.65 -19.87
C ILE A 184 12.53 7.84 -19.63
N GLY A 185 11.94 7.09 -18.71
CA GLY A 185 10.56 7.09 -18.30
C GLY A 185 10.20 5.81 -17.55
N GLY A 186 8.94 5.63 -17.21
CA GLY A 186 8.50 4.42 -16.52
C GLY A 186 7.09 4.52 -15.96
N PHE A 187 6.75 3.53 -15.14
CA PHE A 187 5.39 3.33 -14.66
C PHE A 187 5.37 3.02 -13.18
N ASN A 188 4.47 3.68 -12.46
CA ASN A 188 4.08 3.31 -11.11
C ASN A 188 2.82 2.46 -11.16
N LEU A 189 2.89 1.22 -10.68
CA LEU A 189 1.78 0.26 -10.72
C LEU A 189 1.07 0.26 -9.36
N SER A 190 -0.18 0.67 -9.34
CA SER A 190 -0.98 0.80 -8.13
C SER A 190 -2.45 0.50 -8.40
N CYS A 191 -3.15 -0.17 -7.47
CA CYS A 191 -4.59 -0.44 -7.59
C CYS A 191 -5.01 -0.98 -8.96
N ILE A 192 -4.30 -1.99 -9.47
CA ILE A 192 -4.42 -2.49 -10.84
C ILE A 192 -5.23 -3.80 -10.94
N GLY A 193 -5.82 -4.26 -9.83
CA GLY A 193 -6.42 -5.60 -9.69
C GLY A 193 -7.94 -5.65 -9.71
N ASP A 194 -8.65 -4.60 -10.11
CA ASP A 194 -10.10 -4.62 -10.26
C ASP A 194 -10.55 -4.45 -11.72
N GLU A 195 -11.83 -4.70 -12.01
CA GLU A 195 -12.38 -4.65 -13.35
C GLU A 195 -13.28 -3.42 -13.63
N ARG A 196 -13.39 -2.50 -12.68
CA ARG A 196 -14.36 -1.39 -12.74
C ARG A 196 -14.00 -0.35 -13.80
N GLN A 197 -12.71 -0.04 -13.94
CA GLN A 197 -12.22 1.03 -14.82
C GLN A 197 -10.77 0.79 -15.21
N HIS A 198 -10.40 1.11 -16.46
CA HIS A 198 -9.02 1.38 -16.80
C HIS A 198 -8.72 2.85 -16.58
N SER A 199 -7.58 3.17 -15.97
CA SER A 199 -7.21 4.55 -15.76
C SER A 199 -5.71 4.74 -15.63
N CYS A 200 -5.27 5.96 -15.82
CA CYS A 200 -3.89 6.37 -15.61
C CYS A 200 -3.82 7.79 -15.06
N MET A 201 -2.68 8.10 -14.50
CA MET A 201 -2.27 9.47 -14.21
C MET A 201 -0.99 9.75 -15.00
N LEU A 202 -1.04 10.76 -15.82
CA LEU A 202 0.11 11.17 -16.61
C LEU A 202 1.17 11.79 -15.69
N SER A 203 2.41 11.81 -16.18
CA SER A 203 3.50 12.51 -15.49
C SER A 203 3.18 14.01 -15.37
N LYS A 204 3.92 14.71 -14.51
CA LYS A 204 3.78 16.18 -14.36
C LYS A 204 3.79 16.95 -15.70
N TYR A 205 4.48 16.44 -16.69
CA TYR A 205 4.65 17.07 -18.00
C TYR A 205 3.57 16.76 -19.02
N GLN A 206 2.78 15.69 -18.80
CA GLN A 206 1.66 15.23 -19.64
C GLN A 206 1.98 14.87 -21.10
N ASN A 207 3.26 14.86 -21.47
CA ASN A 207 3.74 14.55 -22.82
C ASN A 207 5.03 13.72 -22.83
N SER A 208 5.40 13.14 -21.71
CA SER A 208 6.57 12.28 -21.56
C SER A 208 6.47 11.01 -22.42
N PRO A 209 7.59 10.29 -22.66
CA PRO A 209 7.52 8.99 -23.31
C PRO A 209 6.58 8.00 -22.62
N SER A 210 6.54 8.00 -21.29
CA SER A 210 5.63 7.16 -20.50
C SER A 210 4.16 7.51 -20.75
N ASP A 211 3.84 8.81 -20.79
CA ASP A 211 2.47 9.31 -21.03
C ASP A 211 1.99 8.87 -22.42
N LYS A 212 2.82 9.08 -23.43
CA LYS A 212 2.51 8.69 -24.82
C LYS A 212 2.31 7.20 -24.95
N SER A 213 3.19 6.39 -24.32
CA SER A 213 3.11 4.93 -24.35
C SER A 213 1.82 4.39 -23.73
N ILE A 214 1.38 4.94 -22.57
CA ILE A 214 0.11 4.52 -21.94
C ILE A 214 -1.07 4.84 -22.84
N ILE A 215 -1.16 6.08 -23.35
CA ILE A 215 -2.28 6.52 -24.18
C ILE A 215 -2.34 5.70 -25.47
N GLU A 216 -1.20 5.45 -26.11
CA GLU A 216 -1.10 4.63 -27.28
C GLU A 216 -1.54 3.19 -27.01
N ALA A 217 -1.07 2.60 -25.92
CA ALA A 217 -1.46 1.25 -25.52
C ALA A 217 -2.98 1.13 -25.28
N TYR A 218 -3.59 2.08 -24.58
CA TYR A 218 -5.03 2.08 -24.34
C TYR A 218 -5.85 2.24 -25.65
N LYS A 219 -5.41 3.11 -26.55
CA LYS A 219 -6.03 3.28 -27.88
C LYS A 219 -5.91 2.00 -28.70
N LYS A 220 -4.71 1.40 -28.78
CA LYS A 220 -4.45 0.16 -29.53
C LYS A 220 -5.28 -1.00 -29.02
N LEU A 221 -5.47 -1.10 -27.71
CA LEU A 221 -6.28 -2.11 -27.06
C LEU A 221 -7.78 -1.78 -27.07
N LYS A 222 -8.19 -0.62 -27.63
CA LYS A 222 -9.58 -0.14 -27.67
C LYS A 222 -10.24 -0.11 -26.29
N LEU A 223 -9.48 0.25 -25.26
CA LEU A 223 -9.98 0.32 -23.89
C LEU A 223 -10.71 1.63 -23.65
N ASN A 224 -11.81 1.57 -22.87
CA ASN A 224 -12.37 2.76 -22.26
C ASN A 224 -11.55 3.09 -21.00
N TYR A 225 -10.96 4.28 -20.94
CA TYR A 225 -10.06 4.66 -19.86
C TYR A 225 -10.28 6.09 -19.39
N LYS A 226 -9.92 6.34 -18.12
CA LYS A 226 -9.95 7.66 -17.52
C LYS A 226 -8.53 8.17 -17.27
N ILE A 227 -8.30 9.44 -17.56
CA ILE A 227 -7.06 10.13 -17.22
C ILE A 227 -7.29 10.99 -15.98
N TYR A 228 -6.47 10.81 -14.97
CA TYR A 228 -6.44 11.66 -13.79
C TYR A 228 -5.38 12.75 -13.91
N SER A 229 -5.69 13.92 -13.40
CA SER A 229 -4.73 15.01 -13.32
C SER A 229 -3.58 14.67 -12.37
N PHE A 230 -2.36 15.10 -12.70
CA PHE A 230 -1.22 14.98 -11.78
C PHE A 230 -1.45 15.77 -10.47
N LEU A 231 -2.35 16.74 -10.44
CA LEU A 231 -2.74 17.46 -9.21
C LEU A 231 -3.47 16.56 -8.21
N GLU A 232 -4.04 15.46 -8.68
CA GLU A 232 -4.71 14.43 -7.86
C GLU A 232 -3.77 13.33 -7.36
N ARG A 233 -2.45 13.53 -7.50
CA ARG A 233 -1.42 12.57 -7.08
C ARG A 233 -1.49 12.26 -5.58
N GLY A 234 -1.26 11.00 -5.21
CA GLY A 234 -1.31 10.56 -3.83
C GLY A 234 -0.28 9.48 -3.48
N SER A 235 0.46 8.97 -4.47
CA SER A 235 1.41 7.88 -4.31
C SER A 235 2.82 8.26 -4.81
N ASP A 236 3.63 7.29 -5.20
CA ASP A 236 5.05 7.43 -5.52
C ASP A 236 5.33 8.26 -6.79
N GLU A 237 4.35 8.39 -7.70
CA GLU A 237 4.47 9.27 -8.85
C GLU A 237 4.82 10.71 -8.44
N ARG A 238 4.38 11.12 -7.25
CA ARG A 238 4.70 12.44 -6.68
C ARG A 238 6.19 12.60 -6.43
N GLN A 239 6.84 11.58 -5.89
CA GLN A 239 8.26 11.58 -5.58
C GLN A 239 9.10 11.52 -6.87
N TYR A 240 8.75 10.60 -7.77
CA TYR A 240 9.47 10.45 -9.05
C TYR A 240 9.40 11.68 -9.96
N ASN A 241 8.29 12.43 -9.93
CA ASN A 241 8.10 13.63 -10.72
C ASN A 241 8.34 14.93 -9.94
N SER A 242 8.91 14.88 -8.74
CA SER A 242 9.19 16.10 -7.97
C SER A 242 10.27 16.95 -8.64
N PRO A 243 10.26 18.27 -8.43
CA PRO A 243 11.25 19.18 -9.00
C PRO A 243 12.69 18.74 -8.68
N GLY A 244 13.54 18.71 -9.69
CA GLY A 244 14.91 18.25 -9.57
C GLY A 244 15.13 16.75 -9.69
N ILE A 245 14.08 15.93 -9.55
CA ILE A 245 14.08 14.46 -9.80
C ILE A 245 13.68 14.19 -11.25
N ASP A 246 12.47 14.56 -11.62
CA ASP A 246 11.95 14.64 -12.99
C ASP A 246 12.10 13.34 -13.82
N LEU A 247 11.84 12.18 -13.24
CA LEU A 247 11.98 10.88 -13.91
C LEU A 247 10.85 10.55 -14.89
N LYS A 248 9.86 11.40 -15.03
CA LYS A 248 8.79 11.30 -16.03
C LYS A 248 7.98 9.99 -15.90
N ILE A 249 7.64 9.64 -14.68
CA ILE A 249 6.90 8.41 -14.35
C ILE A 249 5.41 8.67 -14.40
N SER A 250 4.68 7.83 -15.12
CA SER A 250 3.22 7.82 -15.16
C SER A 250 2.69 6.70 -14.28
N SER A 251 1.46 6.83 -13.76
CA SER A 251 0.84 5.77 -12.97
C SER A 251 -0.23 5.04 -13.77
N ILE A 252 -0.28 3.73 -13.60
CA ILE A 252 -1.29 2.85 -14.17
C ILE A 252 -2.17 2.33 -13.04
N PHE A 253 -3.49 2.54 -13.19
CA PHE A 253 -4.51 2.07 -12.27
C PHE A 253 -5.59 1.27 -13.02
N ARG A 254 -6.39 0.53 -12.24
CA ARG A 254 -7.77 0.21 -12.63
C ARG A 254 -8.67 1.28 -12.00
N SER A 255 -9.31 1.02 -10.88
CA SER A 255 -9.91 2.09 -10.10
C SER A 255 -8.85 2.80 -9.29
N LYS A 256 -8.83 4.13 -9.34
CA LYS A 256 -7.99 4.92 -8.44
C LYS A 256 -8.42 4.69 -6.98
N TYR A 257 -7.46 4.67 -6.07
CA TYR A 257 -7.63 4.51 -4.62
C TYR A 257 -8.54 5.57 -3.98
#